data_3aed2f97ea8b707ab61801ff961ea9b2
#
_entry.id   3aed2f97ea8b707ab61801ff961ea9b2
#
_cell.length_a   1.000
_cell.length_b   1.000
_cell.length_c   1.000
_cell.angle_alpha   90.00
_cell.angle_beta   90.00
_cell.angle_gamma   90.00
#
_symmetry.space_group_name_H-M   'P 1'
#
loop_
_entity.id
_entity.type
_entity.pdbx_description
1 polymer ?
#
loop_
_entity_poly.entity_id
_entity_poly.type
_entity_poly.pdbx_seq_one_letter_code
_entity_poly.pdbx_strand_id
1 'polypeptide(L)'
;ELGDLMAESVRFDLAPELCVTDIDTQRILSERMRMQTFNDAAEAAGRPEDWYRRIAFERGAPRADIGLNRPIRRFPFVPNRADKLDEDCYEAFNIQVDALMRRIQATRPKSLTIGISGGLDSTHALIVAAKAMDRLGRPRSDIHGYTLPGFATSDDTKSNAWRLMDAFGITAEEIDISPTARLMLENIGHAFADGEPVYDTTFENVQAGLRTDYLFRLAGQNGGWVIGTGDLSELALGWCTYGVGDQMSHYAVNSGVPKTLIQYLIRWATQTAQFDAGVDAVLTDILATEISPELVPAGEDGAIQSTESIIGPYELNDFFLHHIIRWGQKPSHVAFLAWHAWKQADAGLWPIDFPEKAKNEYDLATIAAWLEKFLKRFFGYSQFKRSAIPNGPKVSAGGALSPRGD
;
A
#
# COMPACT_ATOMS: atom_id res chain seq x y z
N GLU A 1 -11.24 15.91 18.12
CA GLU A 1 -11.24 14.49 18.47
C GLU A 1 -9.82 13.97 18.40
N LEU A 2 -9.28 13.45 19.51
CA LEU A 2 -7.89 12.95 19.60
C LEU A 2 -6.82 13.94 19.09
N GLY A 3 -7.03 15.23 19.29
CA GLY A 3 -6.17 16.30 18.80
C GLY A 3 -6.57 16.91 17.46
N ASP A 4 -7.41 16.22 16.69
CA ASP A 4 -7.93 16.76 15.43
C ASP A 4 -9.00 17.84 15.68
N LEU A 5 -8.92 18.98 14.98
CA LEU A 5 -9.96 20.00 14.95
C LEU A 5 -11.13 19.49 14.08
N MET A 6 -12.28 19.28 14.68
CA MET A 6 -13.44 18.71 14.00
C MET A 6 -14.36 19.76 13.38
N ALA A 7 -14.53 20.89 14.02
CA ALA A 7 -15.30 22.02 13.54
C ALA A 7 -14.82 23.30 14.21
N GLU A 8 -14.92 24.41 13.52
CA GLU A 8 -14.59 25.75 14.01
C GLU A 8 -15.60 26.75 13.42
N SER A 9 -16.10 27.66 14.24
CA SER A 9 -16.95 28.74 13.76
C SER A 9 -16.12 29.78 13.00
N VAL A 10 -16.78 30.52 12.11
CA VAL A 10 -16.14 31.62 11.39
C VAL A 10 -15.71 32.70 12.38
N ARG A 11 -14.44 33.10 12.32
CA ARG A 11 -13.91 34.15 13.19
C ARG A 11 -14.35 35.54 12.72
N PHE A 12 -14.68 36.37 13.66
CA PHE A 12 -15.06 37.79 13.43
C PHE A 12 -16.36 37.94 12.65
N ASP A 13 -17.25 36.94 12.67
CA ASP A 13 -18.61 37.04 12.19
C ASP A 13 -19.50 37.63 13.32
N LEU A 14 -20.39 38.55 12.96
CA LEU A 14 -21.36 39.13 13.89
C LEU A 14 -22.65 38.34 13.97
N ALA A 15 -22.87 37.42 13.05
CA ALA A 15 -24.03 36.54 13.06
C ALA A 15 -23.86 35.40 14.10
N PRO A 16 -24.90 35.04 14.82
CA PRO A 16 -24.85 33.85 15.69
C PRO A 16 -24.64 32.59 14.84
N GLU A 17 -23.57 31.85 15.14
CA GLU A 17 -23.27 30.58 14.47
C GLU A 17 -23.32 29.43 15.45
N LEU A 18 -23.94 28.31 15.02
CA LEU A 18 -23.95 27.06 15.74
C LEU A 18 -22.93 26.10 15.13
N CYS A 19 -21.87 25.81 15.88
CA CYS A 19 -20.85 24.84 15.47
C CYS A 19 -21.32 23.42 15.85
N VAL A 20 -21.60 22.58 14.86
CA VAL A 20 -22.09 21.21 15.04
C VAL A 20 -21.16 20.24 14.35
N THR A 21 -20.77 19.17 15.07
CA THR A 21 -20.00 18.06 14.49
C THR A 21 -20.34 16.74 15.19
N ASP A 22 -20.04 15.63 14.53
CA ASP A 22 -20.16 14.30 15.09
C ASP A 22 -18.81 13.82 15.65
N ILE A 23 -18.83 13.19 16.81
CA ILE A 23 -17.67 12.62 17.49
C ILE A 23 -17.75 11.09 17.45
N ASP A 24 -16.68 10.44 17.00
CA ASP A 24 -16.57 8.98 16.99
C ASP A 24 -16.13 8.45 18.35
N THR A 25 -17.10 8.07 19.17
CA THR A 25 -16.83 7.55 20.50
C THR A 25 -16.14 6.18 20.50
N GLN A 26 -16.28 5.37 19.43
CA GLN A 26 -15.57 4.09 19.31
C GLN A 26 -14.08 4.32 19.05
N ARG A 27 -13.73 5.30 18.22
CA ARG A 27 -12.35 5.71 17.99
C ARG A 27 -11.67 6.16 19.30
N ILE A 28 -12.36 7.00 20.08
CA ILE A 28 -11.86 7.47 21.37
C ILE A 28 -11.67 6.29 22.33
N LEU A 29 -12.64 5.36 22.40
CA LEU A 29 -12.54 4.18 23.26
C LEU A 29 -11.35 3.28 22.84
N SER A 30 -11.15 3.05 21.55
CA SER A 30 -10.03 2.26 21.03
C SER A 30 -8.68 2.85 21.45
N GLU A 31 -8.50 4.15 21.34
CA GLU A 31 -7.27 4.81 21.75
C GLU A 31 -7.04 4.75 23.28
N ARG A 32 -8.10 4.93 24.06
CA ARG A 32 -8.01 4.79 25.52
C ARG A 32 -7.61 3.37 25.95
N MET A 33 -8.12 2.34 25.27
CA MET A 33 -7.73 0.95 25.56
C MET A 33 -6.27 0.65 25.21
N ARG A 34 -5.73 1.31 24.18
CA ARG A 34 -4.32 1.14 23.77
C ARG A 34 -3.34 1.92 24.64
N MET A 35 -3.80 3.00 25.26
CA MET A 35 -2.97 3.89 26.07
C MET A 35 -2.98 3.43 27.52
N GLN A 36 -2.01 2.61 27.92
CA GLN A 36 -1.91 2.10 29.29
C GLN A 36 -1.88 3.23 30.34
N THR A 37 -1.12 4.29 30.10
CA THR A 37 -1.02 5.45 30.99
C THR A 37 -2.35 6.15 31.25
N PHE A 38 -3.34 6.03 30.34
CA PHE A 38 -4.68 6.55 30.58
C PHE A 38 -5.38 5.78 31.69
N ASN A 39 -5.26 4.46 31.72
CA ASN A 39 -5.84 3.62 32.76
C ASN A 39 -5.16 3.86 34.10
N ASP A 40 -3.82 3.95 34.12
CA ASP A 40 -3.05 4.26 35.34
C ASP A 40 -3.43 5.63 35.91
N ALA A 41 -3.59 6.64 35.06
CA ALA A 41 -4.02 7.98 35.46
C ALA A 41 -5.47 7.98 36.00
N ALA A 42 -6.36 7.20 35.38
CA ALA A 42 -7.74 7.07 35.83
C ALA A 42 -7.82 6.37 37.19
N GLU A 43 -6.99 5.34 37.43
CA GLU A 43 -6.89 4.65 38.71
C GLU A 43 -6.30 5.57 39.80
N ALA A 44 -5.23 6.31 39.50
CA ALA A 44 -4.63 7.26 40.40
C ALA A 44 -5.56 8.43 40.80
N ALA A 45 -6.43 8.84 39.88
CA ALA A 45 -7.45 9.85 40.15
C ALA A 45 -8.63 9.33 41.00
N GLY A 46 -8.65 8.03 41.30
CA GLY A 46 -9.80 7.35 41.89
C GLY A 46 -10.83 7.03 40.80
N ARG A 47 -12.06 6.88 41.14
CA ARG A 47 -13.14 6.54 40.20
C ARG A 47 -13.87 7.81 39.71
N PRO A 48 -13.41 8.48 38.61
CA PRO A 48 -13.98 9.74 38.18
C PRO A 48 -15.47 9.67 37.87
N GLU A 49 -15.97 8.48 37.48
CA GLU A 49 -17.37 8.23 37.26
C GLU A 49 -18.24 8.42 38.51
N ASP A 50 -17.68 8.33 39.69
CA ASP A 50 -18.40 8.53 40.96
C ASP A 50 -18.50 10.02 41.35
N TRP A 51 -17.76 10.90 40.63
CA TRP A 51 -17.82 12.35 40.84
C TRP A 51 -19.01 13.02 40.17
N TYR A 52 -19.68 12.30 39.25
CA TYR A 52 -20.76 12.83 38.44
C TYR A 52 -22.07 12.09 38.67
N ARG A 53 -23.17 12.85 38.64
CA ARG A 53 -24.50 12.26 38.65
C ARG A 53 -24.78 11.54 37.32
N ARG A 54 -25.03 10.25 37.37
CA ARG A 54 -25.45 9.45 36.21
C ARG A 54 -26.94 9.56 35.99
N ILE A 55 -27.33 9.96 34.80
CA ILE A 55 -28.70 9.98 34.35
C ILE A 55 -28.85 8.94 33.23
N ALA A 56 -29.55 7.85 33.55
CA ALA A 56 -29.86 6.84 32.56
C ALA A 56 -31.02 7.32 31.66
N PHE A 57 -30.90 7.13 30.38
CA PHE A 57 -31.97 7.34 29.42
C PHE A 57 -31.86 6.30 28.30
N GLU A 58 -33.02 5.94 27.74
CA GLU A 58 -33.05 5.05 26.58
C GLU A 58 -33.18 5.89 25.30
N ARG A 59 -32.29 5.59 24.35
CA ARG A 59 -32.35 6.16 23.01
C ARG A 59 -32.51 5.03 22.01
N GLY A 60 -33.62 5.00 21.31
CA GLY A 60 -33.81 4.10 20.18
C GLY A 60 -32.77 4.37 19.07
N ALA A 61 -32.32 3.33 18.43
CA ALA A 61 -31.48 3.50 17.22
C ALA A 61 -32.30 4.24 16.14
N PRO A 62 -31.68 5.19 15.41
CA PRO A 62 -32.35 5.84 14.30
C PRO A 62 -32.72 4.80 13.24
N ARG A 63 -33.90 4.91 12.66
CA ARG A 63 -34.40 3.99 11.60
C ARG A 63 -34.07 4.45 10.19
N ALA A 64 -33.51 5.64 10.06
CA ALA A 64 -33.11 6.24 8.79
C ALA A 64 -31.72 6.81 8.89
N ASP A 65 -31.09 7.12 7.75
CA ASP A 65 -29.85 7.87 7.70
C ASP A 65 -30.10 9.27 8.27
N ILE A 66 -29.39 9.58 9.36
CA ILE A 66 -29.44 10.89 10.02
C ILE A 66 -28.34 11.83 9.51
N GLY A 67 -27.58 11.40 8.50
CA GLY A 67 -26.42 12.14 8.00
C GLY A 67 -25.18 11.99 8.88
N LEU A 68 -24.13 12.69 8.47
CA LEU A 68 -22.87 12.77 9.18
C LEU A 68 -22.31 14.19 9.06
N ASN A 69 -22.19 14.91 10.19
CA ASN A 69 -21.72 16.30 10.25
C ASN A 69 -20.19 16.37 10.46
N ARG A 70 -19.48 15.53 9.77
CA ARG A 70 -18.01 15.55 9.74
C ARG A 70 -17.50 15.07 8.39
N PRO A 71 -16.44 15.67 7.86
CA PRO A 71 -15.81 15.17 6.66
C PRO A 71 -15.06 13.85 6.95
N ILE A 72 -15.18 12.89 6.02
CA ILE A 72 -14.42 11.66 6.04
C ILE A 72 -13.36 11.69 4.94
N ARG A 73 -12.12 11.44 5.30
CA ARG A 73 -11.03 11.30 4.31
C ARG A 73 -11.17 9.97 3.59
N ARG A 74 -11.35 10.02 2.26
CA ARG A 74 -11.40 8.82 1.40
C ARG A 74 -10.08 8.06 1.38
N PHE A 75 -8.98 8.80 1.37
CA PHE A 75 -7.62 8.26 1.35
C PHE A 75 -6.95 8.55 2.70
N PRO A 76 -7.16 7.67 3.70
CA PRO A 76 -6.73 7.97 5.06
C PRO A 76 -5.21 8.03 5.24
N PHE A 77 -4.46 7.41 4.34
CA PHE A 77 -2.99 7.45 4.32
C PHE A 77 -2.43 8.63 3.52
N VAL A 78 -3.27 9.38 2.80
CA VAL A 78 -2.85 10.51 1.99
C VAL A 78 -3.45 11.79 2.60
N PRO A 79 -2.63 12.75 3.04
CA PRO A 79 -3.12 14.03 3.52
C PRO A 79 -3.91 14.80 2.45
N ASN A 80 -4.94 15.52 2.89
CA ASN A 80 -5.79 16.33 2.02
C ASN A 80 -5.43 17.83 2.02
N ARG A 81 -4.32 18.19 2.66
CA ARG A 81 -3.76 19.57 2.70
C ARG A 81 -2.37 19.55 2.07
N ALA A 82 -2.05 20.54 1.24
CA ALA A 82 -0.78 20.60 0.50
C ALA A 82 0.45 20.62 1.41
N ASP A 83 0.41 21.45 2.46
CA ASP A 83 1.48 21.56 3.45
C ASP A 83 1.72 20.23 4.20
N LYS A 84 0.64 19.54 4.53
CA LYS A 84 0.72 18.22 5.18
C LYS A 84 1.12 17.11 4.23
N LEU A 85 0.68 17.15 2.98
CA LEU A 85 1.08 16.15 1.98
C LEU A 85 2.59 16.20 1.73
N ASP A 86 3.16 17.41 1.59
CA ASP A 86 4.60 17.58 1.42
C ASP A 86 5.38 17.07 2.64
N GLU A 87 4.97 17.46 3.86
CA GLU A 87 5.58 17.02 5.11
C GLU A 87 5.50 15.50 5.28
N ASP A 88 4.32 14.89 5.10
CA ASP A 88 4.11 13.46 5.30
C ASP A 88 4.82 12.62 4.22
N CYS A 89 4.85 13.08 2.97
CA CYS A 89 5.63 12.43 1.92
C CYS A 89 7.14 12.53 2.19
N TYR A 90 7.62 13.70 2.63
CA TYR A 90 9.00 13.89 3.04
C TYR A 90 9.39 12.93 4.17
N GLU A 91 8.56 12.83 5.21
CA GLU A 91 8.83 11.93 6.33
C GLU A 91 8.79 10.46 5.92
N ALA A 92 7.73 10.01 5.24
CA ALA A 92 7.59 8.63 4.80
C ALA A 92 8.76 8.19 3.92
N PHE A 93 9.13 9.01 2.94
CA PHE A 93 10.26 8.75 2.05
C PHE A 93 11.59 8.68 2.82
N ASN A 94 11.85 9.63 3.70
CA ASN A 94 13.10 9.65 4.46
C ASN A 94 13.17 8.51 5.49
N ILE A 95 12.06 8.10 6.10
CA ILE A 95 12.02 6.90 6.95
C ILE A 95 12.43 5.66 6.15
N GLN A 96 11.92 5.49 4.92
CA GLN A 96 12.29 4.36 4.06
C GLN A 96 13.78 4.39 3.69
N VAL A 97 14.27 5.55 3.25
CA VAL A 97 15.67 5.73 2.84
C VAL A 97 16.62 5.51 4.01
N ASP A 98 16.38 6.14 5.15
CA ASP A 98 17.27 6.03 6.32
C ASP A 98 17.25 4.61 6.92
N ALA A 99 16.09 3.96 6.94
CA ALA A 99 15.99 2.58 7.39
C ALA A 99 16.80 1.63 6.49
N LEU A 100 16.74 1.80 5.16
CA LEU A 100 17.54 1.04 4.22
C LEU A 100 19.04 1.34 4.39
N MET A 101 19.42 2.62 4.50
CA MET A 101 20.82 3.02 4.75
C MET A 101 21.39 2.35 6.00
N ARG A 102 20.62 2.31 7.11
CA ARG A 102 21.05 1.63 8.34
C ARG A 102 21.30 0.14 8.13
N ARG A 103 20.48 -0.54 7.35
CA ARG A 103 20.66 -1.95 7.01
C ARG A 103 21.92 -2.15 6.14
N ILE A 104 22.11 -1.30 5.12
CA ILE A 104 23.31 -1.34 4.27
C ILE A 104 24.59 -1.13 5.11
N GLN A 105 24.59 -0.14 6.00
CA GLN A 105 25.75 0.13 6.86
C GLN A 105 26.06 -1.02 7.82
N ALA A 106 25.02 -1.66 8.38
CA ALA A 106 25.19 -2.75 9.34
C ALA A 106 25.71 -4.04 8.68
N THR A 107 25.22 -4.37 7.49
CA THR A 107 25.53 -5.65 6.83
C THR A 107 26.58 -5.53 5.75
N ARG A 108 26.82 -4.33 5.23
CA ARG A 108 27.82 -4.00 4.20
C ARG A 108 27.74 -4.89 2.95
N PRO A 109 26.57 -5.04 2.31
CA PRO A 109 26.45 -5.80 1.08
C PRO A 109 27.25 -5.13 -0.03
N LYS A 110 27.80 -5.92 -0.95
CA LYS A 110 28.49 -5.40 -2.13
C LYS A 110 27.50 -4.75 -3.11
N SER A 111 26.30 -5.32 -3.23
CA SER A 111 25.26 -4.84 -4.14
C SER A 111 23.87 -4.95 -3.52
N LEU A 112 22.89 -4.29 -4.14
CA LEU A 112 21.45 -4.50 -3.92
C LEU A 112 20.87 -5.12 -5.19
N THR A 113 20.02 -6.12 -5.03
CA THR A 113 19.34 -6.80 -6.15
C THR A 113 17.87 -6.47 -6.08
N ILE A 114 17.26 -6.05 -7.18
CA ILE A 114 15.85 -5.67 -7.24
C ILE A 114 15.22 -6.17 -8.54
N GLY A 115 14.03 -6.77 -8.44
CA GLY A 115 13.20 -7.09 -9.59
C GLY A 115 12.47 -5.83 -10.07
N ILE A 116 12.65 -5.45 -11.32
CA ILE A 116 12.02 -4.27 -11.93
C ILE A 116 11.01 -4.74 -12.96
N SER A 117 9.73 -4.59 -12.63
CA SER A 117 8.63 -4.88 -13.54
C SER A 117 8.23 -3.68 -14.41
N GLY A 118 8.62 -2.46 -14.03
CA GLY A 118 8.13 -1.23 -14.63
C GLY A 118 6.81 -0.74 -14.02
N GLY A 119 6.25 -1.46 -13.02
CA GLY A 119 5.09 -1.03 -12.24
C GLY A 119 5.46 -0.12 -11.07
N LEU A 120 4.43 0.47 -10.41
CA LEU A 120 4.60 1.48 -9.36
C LEU A 120 5.44 0.99 -8.17
N ASP A 121 5.26 -0.26 -7.75
CA ASP A 121 5.92 -0.80 -6.55
C ASP A 121 7.42 -0.96 -6.74
N SER A 122 7.82 -1.57 -7.85
CA SER A 122 9.24 -1.71 -8.21
C SER A 122 9.90 -0.36 -8.48
N THR A 123 9.15 0.57 -9.07
CA THR A 123 9.59 1.96 -9.29
C THR A 123 9.87 2.65 -7.96
N HIS A 124 8.92 2.60 -7.02
CA HIS A 124 9.10 3.25 -5.72
C HIS A 124 10.23 2.61 -4.91
N ALA A 125 10.36 1.28 -4.95
CA ALA A 125 11.46 0.59 -4.31
C ALA A 125 12.83 0.99 -4.88
N LEU A 126 12.92 1.17 -6.21
CA LEU A 126 14.14 1.66 -6.86
C LEU A 126 14.46 3.12 -6.46
N ILE A 127 13.46 4.00 -6.41
CA ILE A 127 13.59 5.39 -5.93
C ILE A 127 14.24 5.40 -4.53
N VAL A 128 13.73 4.60 -3.61
CA VAL A 128 14.26 4.49 -2.24
C VAL A 128 15.70 3.93 -2.23
N ALA A 129 15.96 2.88 -3.02
CA ALA A 129 17.27 2.26 -3.11
C ALA A 129 18.32 3.22 -3.71
N ALA A 130 17.99 3.91 -4.81
CA ALA A 130 18.86 4.89 -5.45
C ALA A 130 19.22 6.05 -4.51
N LYS A 131 18.20 6.59 -3.82
CA LYS A 131 18.42 7.68 -2.86
C LYS A 131 19.27 7.24 -1.66
N ALA A 132 19.11 6.00 -1.20
CA ALA A 132 19.95 5.45 -0.14
C ALA A 132 21.42 5.31 -0.59
N MET A 133 21.66 4.85 -1.82
CA MET A 133 23.02 4.76 -2.37
C MET A 133 23.64 6.15 -2.55
N ASP A 134 22.90 7.13 -3.09
CA ASP A 134 23.36 8.51 -3.23
C ASP A 134 23.82 9.09 -1.88
N ARG A 135 22.99 8.95 -0.84
CA ARG A 135 23.31 9.47 0.51
C ARG A 135 24.48 8.75 1.19
N LEU A 136 24.70 7.49 0.84
CA LEU A 136 25.84 6.72 1.33
C LEU A 136 27.13 7.01 0.53
N GLY A 137 27.06 7.81 -0.53
CA GLY A 137 28.19 8.06 -1.43
C GLY A 137 28.60 6.81 -2.22
N ARG A 138 27.68 5.87 -2.43
CA ARG A 138 27.89 4.65 -3.23
C ARG A 138 27.34 4.84 -4.64
N PRO A 139 28.00 4.26 -5.65
CA PRO A 139 27.52 4.36 -7.01
C PRO A 139 26.20 3.62 -7.18
N ARG A 140 25.27 4.18 -7.97
CA ARG A 140 24.00 3.52 -8.30
C ARG A 140 24.19 2.23 -9.09
N SER A 141 25.32 2.06 -9.76
CA SER A 141 25.70 0.80 -10.42
C SER A 141 25.85 -0.39 -9.46
N ASP A 142 25.97 -0.16 -8.15
CA ASP A 142 25.89 -1.22 -7.14
C ASP A 142 24.45 -1.72 -6.93
N ILE A 143 23.43 -1.10 -7.55
CA ILE A 143 22.08 -1.62 -7.64
C ILE A 143 21.98 -2.44 -8.93
N HIS A 144 21.67 -3.71 -8.79
CA HIS A 144 21.45 -4.64 -9.90
C HIS A 144 19.94 -4.82 -10.09
N GLY A 145 19.40 -4.18 -11.14
CA GLY A 145 18.00 -4.29 -11.55
C GLY A 145 17.82 -5.41 -12.57
N TYR A 146 16.88 -6.30 -12.31
CA TYR A 146 16.55 -7.40 -13.21
C TYR A 146 15.10 -7.30 -13.66
N THR A 147 14.89 -7.24 -14.98
CA THR A 147 13.58 -7.54 -15.53
C THR A 147 13.51 -9.01 -15.89
N LEU A 148 12.45 -9.68 -15.44
CA LEU A 148 12.30 -11.14 -15.51
C LEU A 148 11.01 -11.49 -16.28
N PRO A 149 10.95 -11.23 -17.60
CA PRO A 149 9.77 -11.50 -18.39
C PRO A 149 9.39 -12.99 -18.36
N GLY A 150 8.08 -13.24 -18.28
CA GLY A 150 7.46 -14.56 -18.35
C GLY A 150 6.43 -14.62 -19.49
N PHE A 151 5.50 -15.56 -19.42
CA PHE A 151 4.56 -15.83 -20.51
C PHE A 151 3.58 -14.68 -20.82
N ALA A 152 3.30 -13.80 -19.86
CA ALA A 152 2.31 -12.72 -19.99
C ALA A 152 2.91 -11.31 -19.90
N THR A 153 4.22 -11.17 -19.87
CA THR A 153 4.86 -9.86 -19.79
C THR A 153 4.71 -9.11 -21.11
N SER A 154 4.08 -7.92 -21.06
CA SER A 154 3.88 -7.09 -22.26
C SER A 154 5.17 -6.34 -22.67
N ASP A 155 5.25 -5.96 -23.94
CA ASP A 155 6.37 -5.16 -24.45
C ASP A 155 6.42 -3.77 -23.80
N ASP A 156 5.28 -3.18 -23.47
CA ASP A 156 5.20 -1.87 -22.79
C ASP A 156 5.79 -1.95 -21.38
N THR A 157 5.42 -2.97 -20.62
CA THR A 157 5.95 -3.22 -19.26
C THR A 157 7.47 -3.40 -19.30
N LYS A 158 7.96 -4.20 -20.22
CA LYS A 158 9.38 -4.42 -20.43
C LYS A 158 10.10 -3.14 -20.82
N SER A 159 9.53 -2.35 -21.72
CA SER A 159 10.07 -1.05 -22.15
C SER A 159 10.16 -0.08 -20.98
N ASN A 160 9.14 0.00 -20.14
CA ASN A 160 9.13 0.85 -18.94
C ASN A 160 10.20 0.41 -17.93
N ALA A 161 10.40 -0.90 -17.74
CA ALA A 161 11.45 -1.42 -16.85
C ALA A 161 12.84 -0.99 -17.31
N TRP A 162 13.14 -1.14 -18.60
CA TRP A 162 14.43 -0.73 -19.16
C TRP A 162 14.66 0.78 -19.09
N ARG A 163 13.66 1.59 -19.50
CA ARG A 163 13.73 3.05 -19.40
C ARG A 163 14.00 3.52 -17.98
N LEU A 164 13.38 2.87 -17.01
CA LEU A 164 13.55 3.16 -15.59
C LEU A 164 14.98 2.84 -15.13
N MET A 165 15.48 1.64 -15.42
CA MET A 165 16.83 1.21 -15.03
C MET A 165 17.90 2.09 -15.65
N ASP A 166 17.76 2.43 -16.93
CA ASP A 166 18.70 3.30 -17.66
C ASP A 166 18.70 4.72 -17.09
N ALA A 167 17.52 5.30 -16.83
CA ALA A 167 17.39 6.64 -16.28
C ALA A 167 18.04 6.77 -14.90
N PHE A 168 17.93 5.74 -14.06
CA PHE A 168 18.57 5.71 -12.74
C PHE A 168 20.08 5.40 -12.81
N GLY A 169 20.60 4.92 -13.94
CA GLY A 169 22.01 4.55 -14.11
C GLY A 169 22.44 3.37 -13.26
N ILE A 170 21.56 2.40 -13.07
CA ILE A 170 21.82 1.17 -12.32
C ILE A 170 22.38 0.08 -13.27
N THR A 171 22.93 -0.99 -12.72
CA THR A 171 23.29 -2.18 -13.51
C THR A 171 22.02 -2.93 -13.89
N ALA A 172 21.70 -2.97 -15.20
CA ALA A 172 20.46 -3.51 -15.72
C ALA A 172 20.69 -4.81 -16.49
N GLU A 173 19.84 -5.81 -16.26
CA GLU A 173 19.87 -7.08 -16.97
C GLU A 173 18.45 -7.63 -17.17
N GLU A 174 18.26 -8.36 -18.28
CA GLU A 174 17.02 -9.07 -18.59
C GLU A 174 17.28 -10.57 -18.60
N ILE A 175 16.42 -11.33 -17.93
CA ILE A 175 16.46 -12.79 -17.93
C ILE A 175 15.07 -13.31 -18.25
N ASP A 176 14.86 -13.87 -19.44
CA ASP A 176 13.61 -14.54 -19.79
C ASP A 176 13.47 -15.83 -18.99
N ILE A 177 12.47 -15.87 -18.12
CA ILE A 177 12.17 -17.04 -17.28
C ILE A 177 11.28 -18.07 -17.99
N SER A 178 10.73 -17.77 -19.15
CA SER A 178 9.77 -18.63 -19.86
C SER A 178 10.30 -20.04 -20.16
N PRO A 179 11.56 -20.22 -20.60
CA PRO A 179 12.10 -21.56 -20.85
C PRO A 179 12.16 -22.42 -19.58
N THR A 180 12.61 -21.82 -18.47
CA THR A 180 12.72 -22.51 -17.18
C THR A 180 11.32 -22.79 -16.59
N ALA A 181 10.39 -21.86 -16.73
CA ALA A 181 9.02 -22.03 -16.29
C ALA A 181 8.33 -23.18 -17.05
N ARG A 182 8.54 -23.25 -18.37
CA ARG A 182 8.01 -24.35 -19.20
C ARG A 182 8.56 -25.71 -18.73
N LEU A 183 9.88 -25.80 -18.56
CA LEU A 183 10.51 -27.03 -18.08
C LEU A 183 9.98 -27.46 -16.70
N MET A 184 9.76 -26.50 -15.80
CA MET A 184 9.20 -26.81 -14.48
C MET A 184 7.77 -27.32 -14.60
N LEU A 185 6.92 -26.69 -15.43
CA LEU A 185 5.55 -27.13 -15.68
C LEU A 185 5.50 -28.53 -16.31
N GLU A 186 6.41 -28.83 -17.25
CA GLU A 186 6.58 -30.20 -17.82
C GLU A 186 6.93 -31.21 -16.74
N ASN A 187 7.92 -30.91 -15.89
CA ASN A 187 8.40 -31.84 -14.85
C ASN A 187 7.32 -32.17 -13.81
N ILE A 188 6.39 -31.27 -13.54
CA ILE A 188 5.27 -31.50 -12.59
C ILE A 188 4.01 -32.00 -13.29
N GLY A 189 4.02 -32.19 -14.62
CA GLY A 189 2.88 -32.70 -15.38
C GLY A 189 1.71 -31.71 -15.48
N HIS A 190 1.99 -30.42 -15.55
CA HIS A 190 0.96 -29.37 -15.65
C HIS A 190 0.43 -29.27 -17.07
N ALA A 191 -0.90 -29.22 -17.26
CA ALA A 191 -1.57 -29.25 -18.56
C ALA A 191 -1.14 -28.14 -19.55
N PHE A 192 -0.70 -26.98 -19.04
CA PHE A 192 -0.14 -25.93 -19.88
C PHE A 192 1.07 -26.39 -20.69
N ALA A 193 1.89 -27.30 -20.15
CA ALA A 193 3.05 -27.84 -20.87
C ALA A 193 2.65 -28.67 -22.08
N ASP A 194 1.49 -29.34 -22.02
CA ASP A 194 0.91 -30.12 -23.12
C ASP A 194 0.13 -29.27 -24.14
N GLY A 195 0.14 -27.94 -23.95
CA GLY A 195 -0.51 -26.98 -24.85
C GLY A 195 -1.94 -26.61 -24.48
N GLU A 196 -2.45 -27.03 -23.33
CA GLU A 196 -3.77 -26.63 -22.85
C GLU A 196 -3.69 -25.22 -22.22
N PRO A 197 -4.69 -24.34 -22.43
CA PRO A 197 -4.69 -22.98 -21.90
C PRO A 197 -5.14 -22.95 -20.44
N VAL A 198 -4.39 -23.61 -19.55
CA VAL A 198 -4.65 -23.67 -18.10
C VAL A 198 -3.76 -22.65 -17.38
N TYR A 199 -4.39 -21.57 -16.86
CA TYR A 199 -3.72 -20.47 -16.17
C TYR A 199 -4.15 -20.43 -14.70
N ASP A 200 -3.89 -21.50 -13.99
CA ASP A 200 -4.27 -21.64 -12.58
C ASP A 200 -3.18 -21.10 -11.63
N THR A 201 -3.43 -21.24 -10.33
CA THR A 201 -2.48 -20.80 -9.29
C THR A 201 -1.10 -21.47 -9.41
N THR A 202 -1.02 -22.69 -9.96
CA THR A 202 0.26 -23.39 -10.18
C THR A 202 1.06 -22.69 -11.27
N PHE A 203 0.39 -22.35 -12.38
CA PHE A 203 0.98 -21.61 -13.48
C PHE A 203 1.54 -20.24 -13.03
N GLU A 204 0.78 -19.50 -12.22
CA GLU A 204 1.23 -18.23 -11.64
C GLU A 204 2.41 -18.43 -10.68
N ASN A 205 2.32 -19.41 -9.78
CA ASN A 205 3.32 -19.67 -8.76
C ASN A 205 4.65 -20.15 -9.33
N VAL A 206 4.66 -20.87 -10.44
CA VAL A 206 5.91 -21.26 -11.12
C VAL A 206 6.67 -20.02 -11.58
N GLN A 207 5.99 -19.07 -12.22
CA GLN A 207 6.62 -17.83 -12.68
C GLN A 207 7.08 -16.96 -11.51
N ALA A 208 6.22 -16.73 -10.51
CA ALA A 208 6.56 -15.96 -9.33
C ALA A 208 7.72 -16.58 -8.55
N GLY A 209 7.71 -17.91 -8.40
CA GLY A 209 8.78 -18.66 -7.73
C GLY A 209 10.13 -18.55 -8.43
N LEU A 210 10.15 -18.67 -9.74
CA LEU A 210 11.36 -18.51 -10.53
C LEU A 210 11.94 -17.09 -10.45
N ARG A 211 11.10 -16.05 -10.52
CA ARG A 211 11.55 -14.67 -10.32
C ARG A 211 12.27 -14.51 -8.99
N THR A 212 11.69 -15.01 -7.92
CA THR A 212 12.31 -15.00 -6.59
C THR A 212 13.62 -15.78 -6.56
N ASP A 213 13.62 -16.98 -7.10
CA ASP A 213 14.79 -17.85 -7.08
C ASP A 213 15.97 -17.21 -7.82
N TYR A 214 15.75 -16.65 -9.02
CA TYR A 214 16.77 -15.90 -9.75
C TYR A 214 17.30 -14.73 -8.94
N LEU A 215 16.43 -13.88 -8.38
CA LEU A 215 16.84 -12.72 -7.61
C LEU A 215 17.71 -13.10 -6.40
N PHE A 216 17.34 -14.16 -5.66
CA PHE A 216 18.13 -14.60 -4.52
C PHE A 216 19.45 -15.22 -4.91
N ARG A 217 19.52 -15.98 -6.02
CA ARG A 217 20.78 -16.56 -6.52
C ARG A 217 21.71 -15.48 -7.03
N LEU A 218 21.19 -14.52 -7.79
CA LEU A 218 21.95 -13.37 -8.30
C LEU A 218 22.44 -12.46 -7.16
N ALA A 219 21.62 -12.22 -6.15
CA ALA A 219 22.03 -11.51 -4.95
C ALA A 219 23.20 -12.22 -4.25
N GLY A 220 23.12 -13.54 -4.08
CA GLY A 220 24.20 -14.35 -3.52
C GLY A 220 25.47 -14.29 -4.36
N GLN A 221 25.36 -14.43 -5.69
CA GLN A 221 26.47 -14.35 -6.63
C GLN A 221 27.19 -13.00 -6.57
N ASN A 222 26.42 -11.90 -6.45
CA ASN A 222 26.93 -10.54 -6.43
C ASN A 222 27.30 -10.05 -5.01
N GLY A 223 27.17 -10.91 -4.00
CA GLY A 223 27.49 -10.57 -2.60
C GLY A 223 26.56 -9.51 -2.01
N GLY A 224 25.29 -9.50 -2.47
CA GLY A 224 24.27 -8.55 -2.12
C GLY A 224 23.04 -9.19 -1.47
N TRP A 225 21.96 -8.43 -1.42
CA TRP A 225 20.65 -8.88 -0.96
C TRP A 225 19.52 -8.31 -1.80
N VAL A 226 18.39 -9.01 -1.75
CA VAL A 226 17.18 -8.66 -2.49
C VAL A 226 16.41 -7.59 -1.73
N ILE A 227 16.06 -6.50 -2.42
CA ILE A 227 15.12 -5.48 -1.99
C ILE A 227 13.71 -5.89 -2.44
N GLY A 228 12.78 -5.98 -1.48
CA GLY A 228 11.39 -6.30 -1.74
C GLY A 228 10.61 -5.09 -2.22
N THR A 229 9.68 -5.34 -3.13
CA THR A 229 8.86 -4.33 -3.78
C THR A 229 7.40 -4.35 -3.33
N GLY A 230 6.91 -5.47 -2.74
CA GLY A 230 5.53 -5.62 -2.32
C GLY A 230 5.09 -4.57 -1.30
N ASP A 231 3.89 -4.04 -1.47
CA ASP A 231 3.32 -2.97 -0.66
C ASP A 231 2.41 -3.47 0.48
N LEU A 232 1.99 -2.53 1.34
CA LEU A 232 1.13 -2.82 2.48
C LEU A 232 -0.24 -3.37 2.09
N SER A 233 -0.85 -2.84 1.02
CA SER A 233 -2.19 -3.21 0.57
C SER A 233 -2.22 -4.64 0.03
N GLU A 234 -1.20 -5.01 -0.74
CA GLU A 234 -1.00 -6.38 -1.24
C GLU A 234 -0.79 -7.37 -0.09
N LEU A 235 0.04 -7.00 0.89
CA LEU A 235 0.27 -7.81 2.09
C LEU A 235 -1.01 -7.98 2.91
N ALA A 236 -1.83 -6.94 3.04
CA ALA A 236 -3.11 -7.01 3.75
C ALA A 236 -4.07 -7.99 3.08
N LEU A 237 -4.20 -7.91 1.76
CA LEU A 237 -5.11 -8.73 0.97
C LEU A 237 -4.57 -10.14 0.69
N GLY A 238 -3.29 -10.40 1.00
CA GLY A 238 -2.60 -11.60 0.58
C GLY A 238 -2.55 -11.73 -0.95
N TRP A 239 -2.47 -10.60 -1.64
CA TRP A 239 -2.28 -10.52 -3.09
C TRP A 239 -0.81 -10.67 -3.42
N CYS A 240 -0.26 -11.78 -3.03
CA CYS A 240 1.13 -12.18 -3.17
C CYS A 240 1.23 -13.70 -3.09
N THR A 241 2.30 -14.25 -3.62
CA THR A 241 2.58 -15.68 -3.56
C THR A 241 3.35 -16.02 -2.29
N TYR A 242 2.77 -16.86 -1.42
CA TYR A 242 3.36 -17.21 -0.13
C TYR A 242 4.74 -17.87 -0.28
N GLY A 243 5.74 -17.24 0.36
CA GLY A 243 7.09 -17.77 0.42
C GLY A 243 7.88 -17.73 -0.89
N VAL A 244 7.33 -17.13 -1.95
CA VAL A 244 7.97 -16.94 -3.26
C VAL A 244 7.50 -15.61 -3.87
N GLY A 245 8.04 -15.24 -5.04
CA GLY A 245 7.66 -14.03 -5.73
C GLY A 245 8.06 -12.76 -4.97
N ASP A 246 7.33 -11.69 -5.19
CA ASP A 246 7.53 -10.36 -4.63
C ASP A 246 7.37 -10.31 -3.11
N GLN A 247 6.70 -11.28 -2.49
CA GLN A 247 6.62 -11.41 -1.05
C GLN A 247 7.99 -11.67 -0.40
N MET A 248 8.89 -12.36 -1.11
CA MET A 248 10.18 -12.78 -0.54
C MET A 248 11.29 -11.79 -0.86
N SER A 249 11.97 -11.32 0.17
CA SER A 249 13.15 -10.46 0.07
C SER A 249 13.96 -10.48 1.37
N HIS A 250 15.14 -9.92 1.34
CA HIS A 250 15.92 -9.69 2.56
C HIS A 250 15.42 -8.46 3.32
N TYR A 251 14.95 -7.44 2.60
CA TYR A 251 14.38 -6.23 3.17
C TYR A 251 13.36 -5.61 2.23
N ALA A 252 12.13 -5.40 2.71
CA ALA A 252 11.01 -4.88 1.92
C ALA A 252 10.76 -3.41 2.25
N VAL A 253 11.22 -2.51 1.37
CA VAL A 253 11.15 -1.07 1.61
C VAL A 253 9.73 -0.52 1.56
N ASN A 254 8.81 -1.18 0.84
CA ASN A 254 7.42 -0.75 0.67
C ASN A 254 6.43 -1.42 1.62
N SER A 255 6.86 -2.37 2.46
CA SER A 255 5.96 -3.17 3.29
C SER A 255 5.07 -2.37 4.25
N GLY A 256 5.46 -1.14 4.56
CA GLY A 256 4.67 -0.20 5.38
C GLY A 256 3.95 0.88 4.57
N VAL A 257 3.98 0.85 3.24
CA VAL A 257 3.42 1.87 2.35
C VAL A 257 2.22 1.31 1.62
N PRO A 258 1.00 1.85 1.79
CA PRO A 258 -0.18 1.40 1.05
C PRO A 258 -0.13 1.83 -0.42
N LYS A 259 -0.77 1.08 -1.30
CA LYS A 259 -0.83 1.33 -2.75
C LYS A 259 -1.26 2.77 -3.07
N THR A 260 -2.25 3.26 -2.37
CA THR A 260 -2.75 4.64 -2.57
C THR A 260 -1.72 5.71 -2.24
N LEU A 261 -0.79 5.46 -1.31
CA LEU A 261 0.27 6.42 -0.97
C LEU A 261 1.45 6.35 -1.94
N ILE A 262 1.77 5.20 -2.51
CA ILE A 262 2.91 5.02 -3.43
C ILE A 262 2.88 6.03 -4.58
N GLN A 263 1.73 6.23 -5.21
CA GLN A 263 1.59 7.19 -6.31
C GLN A 263 1.94 8.62 -5.88
N TYR A 264 1.54 9.01 -4.67
CA TYR A 264 1.84 10.32 -4.13
C TYR A 264 3.32 10.49 -3.79
N LEU A 265 3.96 9.44 -3.27
CA LEU A 265 5.40 9.45 -3.00
C LEU A 265 6.24 9.58 -4.28
N ILE A 266 5.87 8.84 -5.34
CA ILE A 266 6.54 8.97 -6.64
C ILE A 266 6.34 10.39 -7.22
N ARG A 267 5.10 10.91 -7.20
CA ARG A 267 4.79 12.27 -7.65
C ARG A 267 5.53 13.32 -6.84
N TRP A 268 5.56 13.16 -5.53
CA TRP A 268 6.31 14.05 -4.64
C TRP A 268 7.81 14.05 -4.96
N ALA A 269 8.39 12.88 -5.24
CA ALA A 269 9.80 12.77 -5.59
C ALA A 269 10.14 13.54 -6.89
N THR A 270 9.25 13.50 -7.90
CA THR A 270 9.41 14.29 -9.13
C THR A 270 9.24 15.79 -8.89
N GLN A 271 8.21 16.20 -8.14
CA GLN A 271 7.91 17.62 -7.87
C GLN A 271 8.97 18.31 -7.02
N THR A 272 9.63 17.56 -6.13
CA THR A 272 10.69 18.09 -5.25
C THR A 272 12.09 17.86 -5.81
N ALA A 273 12.20 17.49 -7.09
CA ALA A 273 13.46 17.26 -7.80
C ALA A 273 14.44 16.39 -6.98
N GLN A 274 13.95 15.26 -6.48
CA GLN A 274 14.81 14.32 -5.74
C GLN A 274 15.89 13.72 -6.64
N PHE A 275 15.67 13.73 -7.95
CA PHE A 275 16.57 13.25 -9.00
C PHE A 275 16.70 14.30 -10.12
N ASP A 276 17.38 13.94 -11.20
CA ASP A 276 17.49 14.80 -12.38
C ASP A 276 16.25 14.73 -13.29
N ALA A 277 16.15 15.68 -14.23
CA ALA A 277 14.99 15.81 -15.12
C ALA A 277 14.75 14.57 -16.02
N GLY A 278 15.80 13.79 -16.33
CA GLY A 278 15.66 12.56 -17.11
C GLY A 278 14.91 11.48 -16.33
N VAL A 279 15.25 11.31 -15.07
CA VAL A 279 14.53 10.41 -14.14
C VAL A 279 13.09 10.90 -13.96
N ASP A 280 12.89 12.19 -13.68
CA ASP A 280 11.56 12.76 -13.43
C ASP A 280 10.60 12.55 -14.63
N ALA A 281 11.10 12.64 -15.85
CA ALA A 281 10.31 12.38 -17.06
C ALA A 281 9.82 10.91 -17.11
N VAL A 282 10.71 9.95 -16.85
CA VAL A 282 10.34 8.52 -16.83
C VAL A 282 9.37 8.20 -15.71
N LEU A 283 9.55 8.77 -14.52
CA LEU A 283 8.63 8.59 -13.41
C LEU A 283 7.24 9.15 -13.71
N THR A 284 7.17 10.28 -14.41
CA THR A 284 5.89 10.88 -14.84
C THR A 284 5.16 9.99 -15.83
N ASP A 285 5.87 9.39 -16.79
CA ASP A 285 5.28 8.45 -17.74
C ASP A 285 4.75 7.19 -17.05
N ILE A 286 5.49 6.64 -16.08
CA ILE A 286 5.05 5.48 -15.30
C ILE A 286 3.80 5.79 -14.47
N LEU A 287 3.71 6.97 -13.88
CA LEU A 287 2.50 7.40 -13.15
C LEU A 287 1.27 7.51 -14.05
N ALA A 288 1.45 7.72 -15.35
CA ALA A 288 0.36 7.79 -16.33
C ALA A 288 -0.08 6.40 -16.85
N THR A 289 0.69 5.34 -16.56
CA THR A 289 0.40 3.98 -17.00
C THR A 289 -0.62 3.30 -16.10
N GLU A 290 -1.60 2.62 -16.68
CA GLU A 290 -2.61 1.87 -15.92
C GLU A 290 -2.00 0.63 -15.24
N ILE A 291 -2.44 0.34 -14.01
CA ILE A 291 -1.95 -0.81 -13.23
C ILE A 291 -2.61 -2.09 -13.75
N SER A 292 -1.81 -2.99 -14.35
CA SER A 292 -2.28 -4.27 -14.86
C SER A 292 -1.50 -5.46 -14.27
N PRO A 293 -2.12 -6.65 -14.09
CA PRO A 293 -1.43 -7.84 -13.63
C PRO A 293 -0.59 -8.48 -14.73
N GLU A 294 0.62 -8.96 -14.40
CA GLU A 294 1.61 -9.48 -15.35
C GLU A 294 1.71 -11.02 -15.40
N LEU A 295 0.89 -11.74 -14.66
CA LEU A 295 1.06 -13.20 -14.49
C LEU A 295 0.18 -14.04 -15.41
N VAL A 296 -0.95 -13.51 -15.88
CA VAL A 296 -1.90 -14.22 -16.73
C VAL A 296 -2.03 -13.51 -18.08
N PRO A 297 -1.96 -14.23 -19.23
CA PRO A 297 -2.18 -13.65 -20.53
C PRO A 297 -3.54 -12.96 -20.64
N ALA A 298 -3.63 -11.92 -21.50
CA ALA A 298 -4.90 -11.29 -21.83
C ALA A 298 -5.90 -12.33 -22.35
N GLY A 299 -7.18 -12.17 -22.02
CA GLY A 299 -8.25 -13.04 -22.52
C GLY A 299 -8.35 -13.01 -24.05
N GLU A 300 -9.17 -13.93 -24.63
CA GLU A 300 -9.38 -14.01 -26.10
C GLU A 300 -9.91 -12.70 -26.70
N ASP A 301 -10.55 -11.86 -25.90
CA ASP A 301 -11.03 -10.51 -26.24
C ASP A 301 -9.96 -9.40 -26.10
N GLY A 302 -8.72 -9.77 -25.74
CA GLY A 302 -7.62 -8.82 -25.51
C GLY A 302 -7.75 -8.04 -24.19
N ALA A 303 -8.76 -8.30 -23.37
CA ALA A 303 -8.95 -7.61 -22.11
C ALA A 303 -7.96 -8.17 -21.05
N ILE A 304 -7.14 -7.28 -20.51
CA ILE A 304 -6.28 -7.60 -19.36
C ILE A 304 -7.15 -7.57 -18.12
N GLN A 305 -7.16 -8.66 -17.35
CA GLN A 305 -7.91 -8.72 -16.12
C GLN A 305 -7.30 -7.75 -15.09
N SER A 306 -8.02 -6.69 -14.72
CA SER A 306 -7.55 -5.75 -13.70
C SER A 306 -7.48 -6.44 -12.34
N THR A 307 -6.38 -6.22 -11.60
CA THR A 307 -6.22 -6.66 -10.20
C THR A 307 -7.41 -6.22 -9.35
N GLU A 308 -7.87 -4.99 -9.52
CA GLU A 308 -8.99 -4.43 -8.76
C GLU A 308 -10.34 -5.12 -9.05
N SER A 309 -10.50 -5.73 -10.22
CA SER A 309 -11.72 -6.54 -10.51
C SER A 309 -11.80 -7.79 -9.62
N ILE A 310 -10.65 -8.30 -9.17
CA ILE A 310 -10.57 -9.48 -8.32
C ILE A 310 -10.60 -9.14 -6.84
N ILE A 311 -9.79 -8.18 -6.40
CA ILE A 311 -9.60 -7.89 -4.97
C ILE A 311 -10.38 -6.66 -4.50
N GLY A 312 -10.96 -5.90 -5.41
CA GLY A 312 -11.64 -4.63 -5.15
C GLY A 312 -10.73 -3.42 -5.30
N PRO A 313 -11.32 -2.22 -5.43
CA PRO A 313 -10.58 -0.97 -5.55
C PRO A 313 -9.61 -0.75 -4.39
N TYR A 314 -8.37 -0.41 -4.69
CA TYR A 314 -7.35 -0.14 -3.65
C TYR A 314 -7.75 1.00 -2.73
N GLU A 315 -8.46 2.00 -3.22
CA GLU A 315 -8.96 3.10 -2.39
C GLU A 315 -9.93 2.63 -1.29
N LEU A 316 -10.80 1.66 -1.59
CA LEU A 316 -11.66 1.04 -0.59
C LEU A 316 -10.88 0.10 0.34
N ASN A 317 -9.97 -0.70 -0.23
CA ASN A 317 -9.16 -1.64 0.55
C ASN A 317 -8.28 -0.91 1.57
N ASP A 318 -7.62 0.17 1.18
CA ASP A 318 -6.78 0.98 2.08
C ASP A 318 -7.62 1.72 3.13
N PHE A 319 -8.82 2.17 2.76
CA PHE A 319 -9.76 2.73 3.72
C PHE A 319 -10.17 1.68 4.76
N PHE A 320 -10.55 0.48 4.33
CA PHE A 320 -10.92 -0.60 5.24
C PHE A 320 -9.75 -0.99 6.15
N LEU A 321 -8.57 -1.13 5.58
CA LEU A 321 -7.35 -1.44 6.32
C LEU A 321 -7.08 -0.42 7.42
N HIS A 322 -7.11 0.86 7.09
CA HIS A 322 -6.87 1.94 8.06
C HIS A 322 -7.87 1.90 9.22
N HIS A 323 -9.15 1.84 8.91
CA HIS A 323 -10.20 1.90 9.92
C HIS A 323 -10.25 0.65 10.81
N ILE A 324 -9.93 -0.52 10.26
CA ILE A 324 -9.90 -1.77 11.00
C ILE A 324 -8.63 -1.88 11.85
N ILE A 325 -7.46 -1.68 11.25
CA ILE A 325 -6.19 -1.94 11.95
C ILE A 325 -5.79 -0.77 12.84
N ARG A 326 -5.89 0.46 12.35
CA ARG A 326 -5.49 1.64 13.16
C ARG A 326 -6.47 1.94 14.28
N TRP A 327 -7.78 1.80 14.01
CA TRP A 327 -8.82 2.23 14.95
C TRP A 327 -9.59 1.08 15.58
N GLY A 328 -9.47 -0.15 15.10
CA GLY A 328 -10.20 -1.31 15.63
C GLY A 328 -11.72 -1.19 15.46
N GLN A 329 -12.17 -0.48 14.41
CA GLN A 329 -13.59 -0.25 14.19
C GLN A 329 -14.30 -1.50 13.68
N LYS A 330 -15.56 -1.67 14.09
CA LYS A 330 -16.40 -2.78 13.65
C LYS A 330 -16.75 -2.66 12.16
N PRO A 331 -16.92 -3.77 11.44
CA PRO A 331 -17.25 -3.74 10.01
C PRO A 331 -18.44 -2.87 9.64
N SER A 332 -19.51 -2.91 10.43
CA SER A 332 -20.71 -2.07 10.20
C SER A 332 -20.41 -0.57 10.32
N HIS A 333 -19.52 -0.19 11.22
CA HIS A 333 -19.06 1.19 11.36
C HIS A 333 -18.18 1.61 10.17
N VAL A 334 -17.27 0.73 9.74
CA VAL A 334 -16.43 0.98 8.56
C VAL A 334 -17.29 1.14 7.31
N ALA A 335 -18.30 0.28 7.11
CA ALA A 335 -19.24 0.40 5.99
C ALA A 335 -20.02 1.74 6.03
N PHE A 336 -20.47 2.17 7.19
CA PHE A 336 -21.15 3.46 7.38
C PHE A 336 -20.24 4.63 7.01
N LEU A 337 -18.99 4.66 7.51
CA LEU A 337 -18.03 5.71 7.17
C LEU A 337 -17.67 5.71 5.68
N ALA A 338 -17.43 4.52 5.10
CA ALA A 338 -17.14 4.39 3.68
C ALA A 338 -18.30 4.89 2.82
N TRP A 339 -19.54 4.52 3.15
CA TRP A 339 -20.69 5.00 2.41
C TRP A 339 -20.82 6.53 2.47
N HIS A 340 -20.65 7.14 3.64
CA HIS A 340 -20.65 8.60 3.76
C HIS A 340 -19.48 9.27 3.02
N ALA A 341 -18.36 8.58 2.86
CA ALA A 341 -17.23 9.07 2.09
C ALA A 341 -17.49 9.01 0.56
N TRP A 342 -18.12 7.95 0.07
CA TRP A 342 -18.21 7.67 -1.38
C TRP A 342 -19.61 7.74 -1.99
N LYS A 343 -20.67 8.00 -1.24
CA LYS A 343 -22.03 8.08 -1.80
C LYS A 343 -22.25 9.23 -2.79
N GLN A 344 -21.34 10.20 -2.86
CA GLN A 344 -21.37 11.34 -3.78
C GLN A 344 -19.95 11.77 -4.09
N ALA A 345 -19.54 11.71 -5.36
CA ALA A 345 -18.17 12.10 -5.78
C ALA A 345 -17.87 13.57 -5.53
N ASP A 346 -18.85 14.45 -5.72
CA ASP A 346 -18.69 15.90 -5.57
C ASP A 346 -18.62 16.36 -4.12
N ALA A 347 -18.94 15.49 -3.15
CA ALA A 347 -18.95 15.83 -1.74
C ALA A 347 -17.73 15.24 -1.01
N GLY A 348 -17.35 15.85 0.13
CA GLY A 348 -16.33 15.33 1.02
C GLY A 348 -14.91 15.67 0.58
N LEU A 349 -13.92 14.93 1.14
CA LEU A 349 -12.50 15.25 1.00
C LEU A 349 -11.81 14.27 0.05
N TRP A 350 -11.31 14.81 -1.05
CA TRP A 350 -10.37 14.13 -1.94
C TRP A 350 -8.94 14.58 -1.65
N PRO A 351 -7.93 13.77 -1.96
CA PRO A 351 -6.55 14.23 -1.97
C PRO A 351 -6.35 15.39 -2.93
N ILE A 352 -5.33 16.19 -2.68
CA ILE A 352 -4.97 17.31 -3.56
C ILE A 352 -4.57 16.78 -4.93
N ASP A 353 -4.97 17.51 -5.97
CA ASP A 353 -4.71 17.20 -7.37
C ASP A 353 -5.23 15.81 -7.80
N PHE A 354 -6.23 15.28 -7.09
CA PHE A 354 -6.88 14.03 -7.49
C PHE A 354 -7.67 14.26 -8.80
N PRO A 355 -7.43 13.44 -9.85
CA PRO A 355 -8.05 13.67 -11.15
C PRO A 355 -9.58 13.55 -11.10
N GLU A 356 -10.29 14.54 -11.64
CA GLU A 356 -11.76 14.55 -11.65
C GLU A 356 -12.35 13.27 -12.28
N LYS A 357 -11.73 12.77 -13.35
CA LYS A 357 -12.17 11.56 -14.04
C LYS A 357 -11.99 10.26 -13.24
N ALA A 358 -11.16 10.29 -12.20
CA ALA A 358 -10.87 9.16 -11.33
C ALA A 358 -11.70 9.18 -10.04
N LYS A 359 -12.57 10.18 -9.85
CA LYS A 359 -13.47 10.26 -8.71
C LYS A 359 -14.60 9.25 -8.85
N ASN A 360 -14.60 8.25 -7.99
CA ASN A 360 -15.59 7.18 -7.97
C ASN A 360 -16.70 7.44 -6.96
N GLU A 361 -17.88 6.89 -7.25
CA GLU A 361 -19.00 6.76 -6.32
C GLU A 361 -19.29 5.29 -6.05
N TYR A 362 -19.60 4.98 -4.79
CA TYR A 362 -19.97 3.62 -4.41
C TYR A 362 -21.24 3.65 -3.57
N ASP A 363 -22.20 2.82 -3.93
CA ASP A 363 -23.37 2.58 -3.09
C ASP A 363 -23.04 1.65 -1.91
N LEU A 364 -23.93 1.60 -0.95
CA LEU A 364 -23.74 0.79 0.27
C LEU A 364 -23.62 -0.71 -0.03
N ALA A 365 -24.30 -1.21 -1.05
CA ALA A 365 -24.26 -2.63 -1.42
C ALA A 365 -22.90 -3.01 -1.98
N THR A 366 -22.34 -2.18 -2.86
CA THR A 366 -21.00 -2.33 -3.41
C THR A 366 -19.94 -2.26 -2.31
N ILE A 367 -20.03 -1.26 -1.43
CA ILE A 367 -19.11 -1.13 -0.29
C ILE A 367 -19.19 -2.35 0.63
N ALA A 368 -20.39 -2.84 0.95
CA ALA A 368 -20.56 -4.01 1.79
C ALA A 368 -19.97 -5.28 1.17
N ALA A 369 -20.15 -5.47 -0.14
CA ALA A 369 -19.59 -6.61 -0.86
C ALA A 369 -18.04 -6.59 -0.85
N TRP A 370 -17.42 -5.45 -1.11
CA TRP A 370 -15.96 -5.33 -1.08
C TRP A 370 -15.40 -5.42 0.34
N LEU A 371 -16.09 -4.85 1.34
CA LEU A 371 -15.68 -4.99 2.74
C LEU A 371 -15.76 -6.45 3.21
N GLU A 372 -16.81 -7.19 2.85
CA GLU A 372 -16.91 -8.62 3.16
C GLU A 372 -15.74 -9.39 2.53
N LYS A 373 -15.42 -9.10 1.27
CA LYS A 373 -14.28 -9.71 0.58
C LYS A 373 -12.95 -9.37 1.25
N PHE A 374 -12.75 -8.10 1.61
CA PHE A 374 -11.58 -7.65 2.37
C PHE A 374 -11.45 -8.43 3.68
N LEU A 375 -12.50 -8.52 4.48
CA LEU A 375 -12.47 -9.20 5.77
C LEU A 375 -12.17 -10.71 5.62
N LYS A 376 -12.78 -11.37 4.63
CA LYS A 376 -12.50 -12.78 4.34
C LYS A 376 -11.04 -12.99 3.94
N ARG A 377 -10.49 -12.11 3.11
CA ARG A 377 -9.08 -12.18 2.74
C ARG A 377 -8.18 -11.87 3.92
N PHE A 378 -8.40 -10.75 4.59
CA PHE A 378 -7.52 -10.26 5.66
C PHE A 378 -7.46 -11.22 6.86
N PHE A 379 -8.59 -11.62 7.41
CA PHE A 379 -8.64 -12.44 8.62
C PHE A 379 -8.63 -13.94 8.37
N GLY A 380 -9.11 -14.39 7.24
CA GLY A 380 -9.19 -15.81 6.90
C GLY A 380 -8.08 -16.25 5.96
N TYR A 381 -8.16 -15.81 4.72
CA TYR A 381 -7.35 -16.36 3.63
C TYR A 381 -5.87 -15.97 3.69
N SER A 382 -5.55 -14.72 3.99
CA SER A 382 -4.18 -14.20 3.86
C SER A 382 -3.41 -14.10 5.18
N GLN A 383 -4.02 -14.42 6.30
CA GLN A 383 -3.36 -14.29 7.60
C GLN A 383 -2.04 -15.07 7.68
N PHE A 384 -2.02 -16.32 7.20
CA PHE A 384 -0.81 -17.14 7.23
C PHE A 384 0.32 -16.58 6.35
N LYS A 385 -0.03 -15.90 5.25
CA LYS A 385 0.96 -15.27 4.36
C LYS A 385 1.75 -14.18 5.06
N ARG A 386 1.13 -13.46 5.98
CA ARG A 386 1.79 -12.41 6.75
C ARG A 386 2.87 -12.92 7.73
N SER A 387 2.84 -14.21 8.07
CA SER A 387 3.91 -14.83 8.88
C SER A 387 5.29 -14.78 8.23
N ALA A 388 5.35 -14.71 6.89
CA ALA A 388 6.58 -14.69 6.09
C ALA A 388 6.93 -13.28 5.55
N ILE A 389 6.29 -12.21 6.02
CA ILE A 389 6.61 -10.84 5.61
C ILE A 389 8.06 -10.51 6.00
N PRO A 390 8.90 -10.07 5.05
CA PRO A 390 10.24 -9.58 5.32
C PRO A 390 10.24 -8.36 6.24
N ASN A 391 11.38 -8.07 6.86
CA ASN A 391 11.56 -6.82 7.58
C ASN A 391 11.45 -5.62 6.64
N GLY A 392 10.83 -4.56 7.14
CA GLY A 392 10.68 -3.31 6.41
C GLY A 392 10.43 -2.14 7.36
N PRO A 393 10.45 -0.90 6.87
CA PRO A 393 10.17 0.27 7.67
C PRO A 393 8.67 0.45 7.90
N LYS A 394 8.31 0.97 9.07
CA LYS A 394 6.97 1.44 9.37
C LYS A 394 6.87 2.93 9.12
N VAL A 395 6.13 3.33 8.11
CA VAL A 395 6.02 4.74 7.68
C VAL A 395 4.75 5.44 8.13
N SER A 396 3.76 4.71 8.64
CA SER A 396 2.50 5.28 9.11
C SER A 396 1.97 4.56 10.35
N ALA A 397 1.06 5.22 11.07
CA ALA A 397 0.49 4.69 12.31
C ALA A 397 -0.37 3.42 12.15
N GLY A 398 -0.82 3.11 10.93
CA GLY A 398 -1.58 1.89 10.61
C GLY A 398 -0.84 0.95 9.68
N GLY A 399 0.46 1.16 9.48
CA GLY A 399 1.18 0.63 8.34
C GLY A 399 2.19 -0.47 8.62
N ALA A 400 1.95 -1.36 9.57
CA ALA A 400 2.80 -2.54 9.73
C ALA A 400 1.95 -3.80 9.92
N LEU A 401 2.14 -4.78 9.07
CA LEU A 401 1.45 -6.08 9.11
C LEU A 401 2.41 -7.25 9.37
N SER A 402 3.64 -6.94 9.77
CA SER A 402 4.61 -7.95 10.19
C SER A 402 4.23 -8.53 11.54
N PRO A 403 4.30 -9.86 11.76
CA PRO A 403 4.06 -10.48 13.06
C PRO A 403 4.96 -9.95 14.19
N ARG A 404 5.99 -9.20 13.84
CA ARG A 404 6.93 -8.59 14.78
C ARG A 404 6.62 -7.13 15.09
N GLY A 405 5.62 -6.53 14.49
CA GLY A 405 5.30 -5.11 14.61
C GLY A 405 3.81 -4.78 14.58
N ASP A 406 2.96 -5.79 14.46
CA ASP A 406 1.50 -5.62 14.42
C ASP A 406 0.91 -5.54 15.83
#